data_244f7b57ae0aea3dbd69b3b060ed2c62
#
_entry.id   244f7b57ae0aea3dbd69b3b060ed2c62
#
_cell.length_a   1.000
_cell.length_b   1.000
_cell.length_c   1.000
_cell.angle_alpha   90.00
_cell.angle_beta   90.00
_cell.angle_gamma   90.00
#
_symmetry.space_group_name_H-M   'P 1'
#
loop_
_entity.id
_entity.type
_entity.pdbx_description
1 polymer ?
#
loop_
_entity_poly.entity_id
_entity_poly.type
_entity_poly.pdbx_seq_one_letter_code
_entity_poly.pdbx_strand_id
1 'polypeptide(L)'
;LRRTYGKMAVKRLHEKYGKKNLVLCGFMGSGKTTIGRKLARVTGLDFVDADLYLEEKEGMKISDIFAQKGEAYFRDRETAYIRELSQRDGIVLSLGGGAVLRPENVAAVKETGLLIHLDTPFYRILKNLSYSNNRPLLNRPDKQAETRRLYNARKAIYHRVSDTSVRSPKLSEVLDKVVKSI
;
A
#
# COMPACT_ATOMS: atom_id res chain seq x y z
N LEU A 1 19.39 -17.01 -2.97
CA LEU A 1 18.20 -17.59 -2.35
C LEU A 1 16.98 -16.66 -2.47
N ARG A 2 17.08 -15.40 -1.99
CA ARG A 2 15.96 -14.44 -2.04
C ARG A 2 15.50 -14.09 -3.45
N ARG A 3 16.42 -13.90 -4.39
CA ARG A 3 16.08 -13.61 -5.80
C ARG A 3 15.42 -14.81 -6.49
N THR A 4 15.86 -16.01 -6.20
CA THR A 4 15.23 -17.23 -6.72
C THR A 4 13.79 -17.34 -6.23
N TYR A 5 13.58 -17.10 -4.94
CA TYR A 5 12.25 -17.13 -4.33
C TYR A 5 11.35 -16.00 -4.85
N GLY A 6 11.92 -14.82 -5.11
CA GLY A 6 11.20 -13.71 -5.76
C GLY A 6 10.72 -14.06 -7.17
N LYS A 7 11.56 -14.69 -7.97
CA LYS A 7 11.17 -15.17 -9.31
C LYS A 7 10.06 -16.23 -9.24
N MET A 8 10.13 -17.13 -8.26
CA MET A 8 9.05 -18.09 -8.02
C MET A 8 7.73 -17.41 -7.67
N ALA A 9 7.78 -16.35 -6.86
CA ALA A 9 6.61 -15.57 -6.53
C ALA A 9 5.96 -14.93 -7.76
N VAL A 10 6.76 -14.34 -8.65
CA VAL A 10 6.26 -13.77 -9.92
C VAL A 10 5.64 -14.84 -10.81
N LYS A 11 6.33 -15.97 -10.97
CA LYS A 11 5.78 -17.10 -11.72
C LYS A 11 4.43 -17.53 -11.16
N ARG A 12 4.33 -17.67 -9.84
CA ARG A 12 3.08 -18.05 -9.16
C ARG A 12 1.99 -17.00 -9.34
N LEU A 13 2.37 -15.72 -9.29
CA LEU A 13 1.46 -14.61 -9.53
C LEU A 13 0.78 -14.72 -10.89
N HIS A 14 1.56 -15.01 -11.94
CA HIS A 14 1.04 -15.16 -13.28
C HIS A 14 0.23 -16.46 -13.46
N GLU A 15 0.82 -17.59 -13.10
CA GLU A 15 0.25 -18.93 -13.41
C GLU A 15 -0.96 -19.26 -12.54
N LYS A 16 -0.92 -18.94 -11.24
CA LYS A 16 -2.00 -19.30 -10.33
C LYS A 16 -3.07 -18.22 -10.23
N TYR A 17 -2.67 -16.96 -10.16
CA TYR A 17 -3.61 -15.88 -9.92
C TYR A 17 -4.00 -15.12 -11.19
N GLY A 18 -3.30 -15.33 -12.30
CA GLY A 18 -3.50 -14.57 -13.53
C GLY A 18 -3.24 -13.08 -13.37
N LYS A 19 -2.40 -12.71 -12.40
CA LYS A 19 -2.11 -11.31 -12.06
C LYS A 19 -0.71 -10.92 -12.51
N LYS A 20 -0.53 -9.63 -12.77
CA LYS A 20 0.73 -9.05 -13.26
C LYS A 20 1.45 -8.20 -12.22
N ASN A 21 0.70 -7.68 -11.24
CA ASN A 21 1.17 -6.72 -10.27
C ASN A 21 0.97 -7.22 -8.83
N LEU A 22 1.84 -6.75 -7.94
CA LEU A 22 1.66 -6.86 -6.50
C LEU A 22 1.27 -5.50 -5.96
N VAL A 23 0.19 -5.43 -5.20
CA VAL A 23 -0.35 -4.18 -4.66
C VAL A 23 -0.36 -4.24 -3.15
N LEU A 24 0.23 -3.24 -2.50
CA LEU A 24 0.31 -3.16 -1.05
C LEU A 24 -0.65 -2.11 -0.53
N CYS A 25 -1.48 -2.48 0.42
CA CYS A 25 -2.29 -1.55 1.20
C CYS A 25 -2.01 -1.71 2.69
N GLY A 26 -2.39 -0.73 3.46
CA GLY A 26 -2.20 -0.71 4.90
C GLY A 26 -2.15 0.71 5.41
N PHE A 27 -2.21 0.83 6.73
CA PHE A 27 -2.22 2.11 7.41
C PHE A 27 -0.90 2.87 7.21
N MET A 28 -0.92 4.20 7.39
CA MET A 28 0.32 4.98 7.41
C MET A 28 1.30 4.41 8.44
N GLY A 29 2.57 4.31 8.11
CA GLY A 29 3.58 3.71 8.98
C GLY A 29 3.57 2.19 9.04
N SER A 30 2.81 1.51 8.19
CA SER A 30 2.77 0.04 8.15
C SER A 30 3.97 -0.62 7.45
N GLY A 31 4.80 0.17 6.75
CA GLY A 31 6.01 -0.33 6.09
C GLY A 31 5.86 -0.59 4.59
N LYS A 32 4.81 -0.08 3.95
CA LYS A 32 4.54 -0.29 2.51
C LYS A 32 5.71 0.10 1.61
N THR A 33 6.30 1.27 1.83
CA THR A 33 7.43 1.74 1.02
C THR A 33 8.66 0.85 1.21
N THR A 34 9.02 0.54 2.44
CA THR A 34 10.18 -0.29 2.76
C THR A 34 10.04 -1.71 2.20
N ILE A 35 8.91 -2.34 2.47
CA ILE A 35 8.61 -3.70 1.97
C ILE A 35 8.44 -3.70 0.46
N GLY A 36 7.75 -2.71 -0.09
CA GLY A 36 7.53 -2.58 -1.52
C GLY A 36 8.82 -2.50 -2.32
N ARG A 37 9.77 -1.68 -1.87
CA ARG A 37 11.09 -1.58 -2.53
C ARG A 37 11.90 -2.88 -2.43
N LYS A 38 11.87 -3.54 -1.28
CA LYS A 38 12.52 -4.85 -1.11
C LYS A 38 11.89 -5.91 -2.00
N LEU A 39 10.56 -5.91 -2.07
CA LEU A 39 9.80 -6.84 -2.89
C LEU A 39 10.12 -6.63 -4.39
N ALA A 40 10.13 -5.40 -4.87
CA ALA A 40 10.52 -5.05 -6.23
C ALA A 40 11.93 -5.56 -6.56
N ARG A 41 12.88 -5.35 -5.68
CA ARG A 41 14.27 -5.78 -5.87
C ARG A 41 14.43 -7.29 -6.05
N VAL A 42 13.69 -8.09 -5.28
CA VAL A 42 13.82 -9.56 -5.34
C VAL A 42 12.96 -10.19 -6.42
N THR A 43 11.88 -9.55 -6.83
CA THR A 43 10.97 -10.03 -7.87
C THR A 43 11.38 -9.56 -9.27
N GLY A 44 12.10 -8.46 -9.38
CA GLY A 44 12.41 -7.81 -10.65
C GLY A 44 11.28 -6.92 -11.17
N LEU A 45 10.24 -6.69 -10.36
CA LEU A 45 9.17 -5.75 -10.69
C LEU A 45 9.59 -4.31 -10.35
N ASP A 46 8.95 -3.33 -10.98
CA ASP A 46 9.21 -1.92 -10.71
C ASP A 46 8.38 -1.42 -9.52
N PHE A 47 9.02 -0.67 -8.61
CA PHE A 47 8.31 -0.09 -7.47
C PHE A 47 7.67 1.25 -7.84
N VAL A 48 6.39 1.42 -7.53
CA VAL A 48 5.66 2.68 -7.69
C VAL A 48 4.92 3.00 -6.39
N ASP A 49 5.15 4.20 -5.86
CA ASP A 49 4.36 4.77 -4.77
C ASP A 49 3.26 5.65 -5.37
N ALA A 50 2.01 5.28 -5.14
CA ALA A 50 0.87 5.98 -5.75
C ALA A 50 0.74 7.43 -5.29
N ASP A 51 1.07 7.72 -4.03
CA ASP A 51 1.02 9.08 -3.49
C ASP A 51 2.11 9.98 -4.12
N LEU A 52 3.34 9.46 -4.24
CA LEU A 52 4.43 10.18 -4.90
C LEU A 52 4.14 10.38 -6.40
N TYR A 53 3.57 9.39 -7.04
CA TYR A 53 3.16 9.48 -8.44
C TYR A 53 2.12 10.59 -8.65
N LEU A 54 1.12 10.66 -7.76
CA LEU A 54 0.11 11.71 -7.79
C LEU A 54 0.73 13.09 -7.58
N GLU A 55 1.60 13.25 -6.59
CA GLU A 55 2.29 14.52 -6.33
C GLU A 55 3.10 14.97 -7.54
N GLU A 56 3.80 14.06 -8.19
CA GLU A 56 4.58 14.36 -9.38
C GLU A 56 3.69 14.81 -10.55
N LYS A 57 2.60 14.10 -10.79
CA LYS A 57 1.65 14.43 -11.87
C LYS A 57 0.91 15.73 -11.64
N GLU A 58 0.52 16.02 -10.40
CA GLU A 58 -0.16 17.27 -10.04
C GLU A 58 0.79 18.44 -9.85
N GLY A 59 2.09 18.19 -9.74
CA GLY A 59 3.09 19.24 -9.47
C GLY A 59 2.92 19.89 -8.11
N MET A 60 2.33 19.17 -7.13
CA MET A 60 1.92 19.72 -5.84
C MET A 60 1.92 18.62 -4.78
N LYS A 61 2.30 18.98 -3.55
CA LYS A 61 2.21 18.09 -2.41
C LYS A 61 0.76 17.79 -2.05
N ILE A 62 0.48 16.59 -1.56
CA ILE A 62 -0.88 16.17 -1.17
C ILE A 62 -1.48 17.12 -0.15
N SER A 63 -0.70 17.56 0.85
CA SER A 63 -1.17 18.54 1.84
C SER A 63 -1.64 19.84 1.19
N ASP A 64 -0.96 20.32 0.16
CA ASP A 64 -1.33 21.54 -0.58
C ASP A 64 -2.57 21.30 -1.45
N ILE A 65 -2.70 20.11 -2.04
CA ILE A 65 -3.91 19.73 -2.79
C ILE A 65 -5.13 19.77 -1.87
N PHE A 66 -5.04 19.19 -0.67
CA PHE A 66 -6.12 19.24 0.33
C PHE A 66 -6.48 20.68 0.71
N ALA A 67 -5.46 21.50 0.98
CA ALA A 67 -5.66 22.88 1.41
C ALA A 67 -6.28 23.76 0.32
N GLN A 68 -5.85 23.60 -0.93
CA GLN A 68 -6.22 24.49 -2.05
C GLN A 68 -7.42 23.97 -2.86
N LYS A 69 -7.56 22.65 -3.01
CA LYS A 69 -8.55 22.02 -3.89
C LYS A 69 -9.54 21.09 -3.18
N GLY A 70 -9.27 20.73 -1.93
CA GLY A 70 -10.14 19.91 -1.10
C GLY A 70 -9.98 18.41 -1.30
N GLU A 71 -10.59 17.67 -0.38
CA GLU A 71 -10.48 16.20 -0.32
C GLU A 71 -11.13 15.52 -1.54
N ALA A 72 -12.30 15.99 -1.97
CA ALA A 72 -13.01 15.40 -3.10
C ALA A 72 -12.16 15.44 -4.37
N TYR A 73 -11.52 16.56 -4.65
CA TYR A 73 -10.59 16.69 -5.78
C TYR A 73 -9.44 15.69 -5.67
N PHE A 74 -8.80 15.61 -4.50
CA PHE A 74 -7.72 14.66 -4.26
C PHE A 74 -8.17 13.22 -4.52
N ARG A 75 -9.33 12.81 -3.98
CA ARG A 75 -9.84 11.45 -4.15
C ARG A 75 -10.16 11.12 -5.62
N ASP A 76 -10.67 12.06 -6.37
CA ASP A 76 -10.93 11.87 -7.80
C ASP A 76 -9.63 11.73 -8.60
N ARG A 77 -8.61 12.53 -8.27
CA ARG A 77 -7.28 12.38 -8.89
C ARG A 77 -6.60 11.08 -8.49
N GLU A 78 -6.69 10.70 -7.22
CA GLU A 78 -6.19 9.42 -6.71
C GLU A 78 -6.79 8.25 -7.51
N THR A 79 -8.09 8.25 -7.70
CA THR A 79 -8.78 7.22 -8.50
C THR A 79 -8.30 7.19 -9.95
N ALA A 80 -8.15 8.35 -10.58
CA ALA A 80 -7.66 8.44 -11.96
C ALA A 80 -6.24 7.85 -12.09
N TYR A 81 -5.33 8.19 -11.18
CA TYR A 81 -3.96 7.68 -11.22
C TYR A 81 -3.86 6.20 -10.84
N ILE A 82 -4.68 5.72 -9.91
CA ILE A 82 -4.75 4.29 -9.58
C ILE A 82 -5.21 3.49 -10.81
N ARG A 83 -6.20 3.95 -11.54
CA ARG A 83 -6.64 3.30 -12.79
C ARG A 83 -5.53 3.25 -13.83
N GLU A 84 -4.82 4.35 -14.01
CA GLU A 84 -3.68 4.43 -14.93
C GLU A 84 -2.57 3.44 -14.52
N LEU A 85 -2.16 3.46 -13.25
CA LEU A 85 -1.11 2.58 -12.72
C LEU A 85 -1.51 1.11 -12.78
N SER A 86 -2.77 0.79 -12.58
CA SER A 86 -3.29 -0.59 -12.64
C SER A 86 -3.19 -1.19 -14.04
N GLN A 87 -3.08 -0.39 -15.08
CA GLN A 87 -2.88 -0.88 -16.44
C GLN A 87 -1.43 -1.23 -16.76
N ARG A 88 -0.50 -0.87 -15.89
CA ARG A 88 0.91 -1.24 -16.07
C ARG A 88 1.12 -2.73 -15.79
N ASP A 89 2.08 -3.32 -16.47
CA ASP A 89 2.49 -4.70 -16.26
C ASP A 89 3.79 -4.73 -15.45
N GLY A 90 3.80 -5.54 -14.40
CA GLY A 90 5.03 -5.83 -13.67
C GLY A 90 5.45 -4.76 -12.67
N ILE A 91 4.51 -4.24 -11.87
CA ILE A 91 4.81 -3.29 -10.80
C ILE A 91 4.49 -3.84 -9.41
N VAL A 92 5.21 -3.30 -8.43
CA VAL A 92 4.82 -3.33 -7.01
C VAL A 92 4.26 -1.95 -6.70
N LEU A 93 2.94 -1.87 -6.51
CA LEU A 93 2.22 -0.62 -6.27
C LEU A 93 1.93 -0.45 -4.78
N SER A 94 2.44 0.61 -4.18
CA SER A 94 2.11 1.00 -2.81
C SER A 94 0.99 2.03 -2.83
N LEU A 95 -0.16 1.68 -2.26
CA LEU A 95 -1.32 2.57 -2.20
C LEU A 95 -1.25 3.53 -1.02
N GLY A 96 -1.82 4.72 -1.18
CA GLY A 96 -2.11 5.62 -0.07
C GLY A 96 -3.09 5.00 0.93
N GLY A 97 -3.03 5.42 2.19
CA GLY A 97 -3.78 4.79 3.29
C GLY A 97 -5.31 4.81 3.11
N GLY A 98 -5.85 5.81 2.44
CA GLY A 98 -7.29 5.94 2.18
C GLY A 98 -7.76 5.45 0.82
N ALA A 99 -6.87 4.96 -0.03
CA ALA A 99 -7.21 4.57 -1.41
C ALA A 99 -8.26 3.47 -1.48
N VAL A 100 -8.20 2.49 -0.58
CA VAL A 100 -9.13 1.35 -0.54
C VAL A 100 -10.53 1.68 -0.01
N LEU A 101 -10.75 2.91 0.44
CA LEU A 101 -12.08 3.36 0.87
C LEU A 101 -13.04 3.49 -0.31
N ARG A 102 -12.55 3.69 -1.52
CA ARG A 102 -13.36 3.70 -2.73
C ARG A 102 -13.37 2.32 -3.39
N PRO A 103 -14.54 1.68 -3.54
CA PRO A 103 -14.65 0.37 -4.19
C PRO A 103 -14.09 0.32 -5.61
N GLU A 104 -14.21 1.39 -6.38
CA GLU A 104 -13.66 1.48 -7.73
C GLU A 104 -12.13 1.38 -7.75
N ASN A 105 -11.44 1.88 -6.74
CA ASN A 105 -9.99 1.75 -6.63
C ASN A 105 -9.60 0.30 -6.34
N VAL A 106 -10.34 -0.34 -5.44
CA VAL A 106 -10.14 -1.77 -5.12
C VAL A 106 -10.34 -2.63 -6.35
N ALA A 107 -11.43 -2.41 -7.09
CA ALA A 107 -11.72 -3.15 -8.32
C ALA A 107 -10.61 -2.98 -9.35
N ALA A 108 -10.13 -1.76 -9.56
CA ALA A 108 -9.07 -1.46 -10.53
C ALA A 108 -7.76 -2.19 -10.21
N VAL A 109 -7.30 -2.14 -8.97
CA VAL A 109 -6.03 -2.79 -8.58
C VAL A 109 -6.14 -4.31 -8.57
N LYS A 110 -7.30 -4.86 -8.22
CA LYS A 110 -7.52 -6.32 -8.18
C LYS A 110 -7.72 -6.94 -9.53
N GLU A 111 -8.07 -6.17 -10.54
CA GLU A 111 -8.16 -6.67 -11.91
C GLU A 111 -6.82 -7.21 -12.41
N THR A 112 -5.73 -6.50 -12.16
CA THR A 112 -4.39 -6.83 -12.65
C THR A 112 -3.41 -7.22 -11.56
N GLY A 113 -3.73 -6.99 -10.30
CA GLY A 113 -2.84 -7.16 -9.16
C GLY A 113 -3.40 -8.04 -8.05
N LEU A 114 -2.49 -8.60 -7.27
CA LEU A 114 -2.79 -9.26 -6.01
C LEU A 114 -2.68 -8.22 -4.89
N LEU A 115 -3.79 -7.97 -4.19
CA LEU A 115 -3.87 -6.95 -3.13
C LEU A 115 -3.49 -7.56 -1.78
N ILE A 116 -2.41 -7.07 -1.21
CA ILE A 116 -1.81 -7.57 0.03
C ILE A 116 -1.91 -6.48 1.11
N HIS A 117 -2.55 -6.80 2.22
CA HIS A 117 -2.62 -5.95 3.39
C HIS A 117 -1.40 -6.15 4.29
N LEU A 118 -0.65 -5.11 4.56
CA LEU A 118 0.38 -5.10 5.59
C LEU A 118 -0.27 -4.75 6.94
N ASP A 119 -0.65 -5.80 7.68
CA ASP A 119 -1.35 -5.68 8.97
C ASP A 119 -0.34 -5.50 10.10
N THR A 120 0.26 -4.32 10.15
CA THR A 120 1.26 -3.97 11.16
C THR A 120 0.58 -3.62 12.48
N PRO A 121 1.04 -4.17 13.61
CA PRO A 121 0.50 -3.82 14.92
C PRO A 121 0.60 -2.33 15.23
N PHE A 122 -0.39 -1.79 15.93
CA PHE A 122 -0.50 -0.35 16.18
C PHE A 122 0.73 0.22 16.93
N TYR A 123 1.29 -0.50 17.90
CA TYR A 123 2.49 -0.05 18.60
C TYR A 123 3.69 0.17 17.67
N ARG A 124 3.83 -0.68 16.64
CA ARG A 124 4.88 -0.56 15.64
C ARG A 124 4.61 0.60 14.69
N ILE A 125 3.35 0.81 14.35
CA ILE A 125 2.93 1.97 13.55
C ILE A 125 3.28 3.27 14.28
N LEU A 126 2.96 3.39 15.55
CA LEU A 126 3.34 4.56 16.37
C LEU A 126 4.85 4.78 16.39
N LYS A 127 5.61 3.71 16.58
CA LYS A 127 7.07 3.77 16.54
C LYS A 127 7.57 4.26 15.17
N ASN A 128 7.07 3.72 14.09
CA ASN A 128 7.46 4.13 12.75
C ASN A 128 7.10 5.59 12.45
N LEU A 129 5.94 6.05 12.88
CA LEU A 129 5.50 7.42 12.69
C LEU A 129 6.27 8.42 13.56
N SER A 130 6.74 8.01 14.74
CA SER A 130 7.54 8.87 15.62
C SER A 130 8.93 9.18 15.07
N TYR A 131 9.47 8.32 14.19
CA TYR A 131 10.73 8.57 13.48
C TYR A 131 10.57 9.45 12.24
N SER A 132 9.35 9.74 11.83
CA SER A 132 9.07 10.61 10.70
C SER A 132 9.06 12.07 11.18
N ASN A 133 10.04 12.86 10.76
CA ASN A 133 10.15 14.30 11.07
C ASN A 133 8.94 15.12 10.60
N ASN A 134 8.07 14.55 9.79
CA ASN A 134 6.92 15.24 9.22
C ASN A 134 5.64 15.11 10.08
N ARG A 135 5.69 14.46 11.25
CA ARG A 135 4.50 14.22 12.08
C ARG A 135 4.77 14.43 13.58
N PRO A 136 5.15 15.65 14.01
CA PRO A 136 5.39 15.93 15.44
C PRO A 136 4.15 15.82 16.31
N LEU A 137 2.96 15.70 15.70
CA LEU A 137 1.66 15.70 16.40
C LEU A 137 1.36 14.39 17.14
N LEU A 138 2.09 13.29 16.86
CA LEU A 138 1.88 11.99 17.49
C LEU A 138 2.37 11.89 18.94
N ASN A 139 3.10 12.89 19.42
CA ASN A 139 3.56 12.98 20.80
C ASN A 139 2.48 13.45 21.78
N ARG A 140 1.29 13.78 21.27
CA ARG A 140 0.16 14.21 22.11
C ARG A 140 -0.79 13.02 22.34
N PRO A 141 -1.22 12.74 23.60
CA PRO A 141 -2.11 11.61 23.90
C PRO A 141 -3.45 11.65 23.13
N ASP A 142 -3.99 12.84 22.89
CA ASP A 142 -5.21 13.04 22.10
C ASP A 142 -5.01 12.63 20.62
N LYS A 143 -3.84 12.94 20.05
CA LYS A 143 -3.49 12.55 18.68
C LYS A 143 -3.26 11.05 18.54
N GLN A 144 -2.69 10.41 19.54
CA GLN A 144 -2.57 8.95 19.57
C GLN A 144 -3.94 8.27 19.61
N ALA A 145 -4.87 8.80 20.41
CA ALA A 145 -6.24 8.29 20.50
C ALA A 145 -6.99 8.45 19.17
N GLU A 146 -6.86 9.60 18.51
CA GLU A 146 -7.43 9.82 17.17
C GLU A 146 -6.85 8.85 16.15
N THR A 147 -5.54 8.71 16.13
CA THR A 147 -4.83 7.81 15.23
C THR A 147 -5.26 6.36 15.43
N ARG A 148 -5.45 5.94 16.69
CA ARG A 148 -5.93 4.61 17.03
C ARG A 148 -7.35 4.36 16.53
N ARG A 149 -8.24 5.32 16.68
CA ARG A 149 -9.61 5.22 16.16
C ARG A 149 -9.63 5.06 14.65
N LEU A 150 -8.83 5.87 13.95
CA LEU A 150 -8.69 5.77 12.50
C LEU A 150 -8.08 4.43 12.08
N TYR A 151 -7.06 3.97 12.78
CA TYR A 151 -6.44 2.67 12.57
C TYR A 151 -7.45 1.52 12.70
N ASN A 152 -8.22 1.50 13.79
CA ASN A 152 -9.21 0.46 14.02
C ASN A 152 -10.30 0.46 12.94
N ALA A 153 -10.79 1.62 12.55
CA ALA A 153 -11.80 1.75 11.50
C ALA A 153 -11.28 1.26 10.14
N ARG A 154 -10.06 1.65 9.75
CA ARG A 154 -9.48 1.29 8.47
C ARG A 154 -9.00 -0.15 8.42
N LYS A 155 -8.53 -0.71 9.51
CA LYS A 155 -8.03 -2.10 9.57
C LYS A 155 -9.07 -3.11 9.08
N ALA A 156 -10.31 -2.97 9.51
CA ALA A 156 -11.41 -3.83 9.08
C ALA A 156 -11.62 -3.75 7.55
N ILE A 157 -11.49 -2.57 6.97
CA ILE A 157 -11.63 -2.36 5.52
C ILE A 157 -10.47 -3.02 4.78
N TYR A 158 -9.24 -2.81 5.21
CA TYR A 158 -8.07 -3.47 4.61
C TYR A 158 -8.20 -4.99 4.59
N HIS A 159 -8.61 -5.59 5.71
CA HIS A 159 -8.84 -7.03 5.80
C HIS A 159 -9.92 -7.52 4.83
N ARG A 160 -11.02 -6.80 4.75
CA ARG A 160 -12.16 -7.18 3.92
C ARG A 160 -11.85 -7.15 2.43
N VAL A 161 -11.12 -6.13 1.96
CA VAL A 161 -10.88 -5.93 0.52
C VAL A 161 -9.66 -6.67 -0.01
N SER A 162 -8.70 -7.01 0.86
CA SER A 162 -7.44 -7.60 0.44
C SER A 162 -7.56 -9.09 0.14
N ASP A 163 -6.76 -9.56 -0.81
CA ASP A 163 -6.65 -10.99 -1.13
C ASP A 163 -5.95 -11.75 -0.01
N THR A 164 -5.00 -11.12 0.68
CA THR A 164 -4.31 -11.69 1.83
C THR A 164 -3.81 -10.59 2.77
N SER A 165 -3.52 -10.98 4.01
CA SER A 165 -2.92 -10.10 5.03
C SER A 165 -1.66 -10.71 5.60
N VAL A 166 -0.67 -9.87 5.90
CA VAL A 166 0.61 -10.24 6.51
C VAL A 166 0.75 -9.48 7.82
N ARG A 167 0.76 -10.20 8.93
CA ARG A 167 0.75 -9.64 10.29
C ARG A 167 2.05 -8.99 10.73
N SER A 168 3.14 -9.57 10.31
CA SER A 168 4.47 -9.02 10.55
C SER A 168 5.09 -8.73 9.20
N PRO A 169 5.07 -7.49 8.72
CA PRO A 169 5.47 -7.20 7.35
C PRO A 169 6.98 -7.37 7.16
N LYS A 170 7.39 -8.60 7.08
CA LYS A 170 8.73 -9.02 6.64
C LYS A 170 8.64 -9.48 5.19
N LEU A 171 9.69 -9.20 4.43
CA LEU A 171 9.77 -9.60 3.03
C LEU A 171 9.49 -11.10 2.83
N SER A 172 10.06 -11.95 3.69
CA SER A 172 9.87 -13.40 3.63
C SER A 172 8.39 -13.81 3.78
N GLU A 173 7.67 -13.18 4.68
CA GLU A 173 6.26 -13.48 4.90
C GLU A 173 5.38 -13.04 3.73
N VAL A 174 5.67 -11.88 3.13
CA VAL A 174 4.98 -11.41 1.94
C VAL A 174 5.21 -12.38 0.78
N LEU A 175 6.47 -12.78 0.53
CA LEU A 175 6.80 -13.75 -0.50
C LEU A 175 6.14 -15.11 -0.25
N ASP A 176 6.13 -15.57 1.00
CA ASP A 176 5.47 -16.82 1.38
C ASP A 176 3.98 -16.81 1.06
N LYS A 177 3.31 -15.70 1.34
CA LYS A 177 1.88 -15.56 1.00
C LYS A 177 1.63 -15.66 -0.50
N VAL A 178 2.49 -15.06 -1.32
CA VAL A 178 2.35 -15.14 -2.78
C VAL A 178 2.64 -16.56 -3.29
N VAL A 179 3.65 -17.22 -2.74
CA VAL A 179 4.09 -18.54 -3.22
C VAL A 179 3.21 -19.69 -2.70
N LYS A 180 2.87 -19.69 -1.42
CA LYS A 180 2.25 -20.85 -0.76
C LYS A 180 0.74 -20.94 -0.89
N SER A 181 0.09 -19.94 -1.39
CA SER A 181 -1.37 -19.84 -1.55
C SER A 181 -2.11 -19.18 -0.42
N ILE A 182 -2.86 -18.43 -0.85
CA ILE A 182 -4.00 -17.83 -0.24
C ILE A 182 -5.16 -18.81 -0.32
#